data_7b2181f818f8bea43c34319dcc16021b
#
_entry.id   7b2181f818f8bea43c34319dcc16021b
#
_cell.length_a   1.000
_cell.length_b   1.000
_cell.length_c   1.000
_cell.angle_alpha   90.00
_cell.angle_beta   90.00
_cell.angle_gamma   90.00
#
_symmetry.space_group_name_H-M   'P 1'
#
loop_
_entity.id
_entity.type
_entity.pdbx_description
1 polymer ?
#
loop_
_entity_poly.entity_id
_entity_poly.type
_entity_poly.pdbx_seq_one_letter_code
_entity_poly.pdbx_strand_id
1 'polypeptide(L)'
;MGYYSDVRILVSNEGFKRLSEYVTEHTNDINLLNNCDVFIKGNNEICIGWNFLKWRNEFPEVKTVLEGLEILENEDYSYRLSRLGSDSIEEFEYYSKN
;
A
#
# COMPACT_ATOMS: atom_id res chain seq x y z
N MET A 1 18.01 14.38 -8.73
CA MET A 1 17.27 14.20 -7.49
C MET A 1 16.44 12.95 -7.55
N GLY A 2 16.84 12.00 -6.79
CA GLY A 2 16.13 10.73 -6.77
C GLY A 2 14.95 10.78 -5.80
N TYR A 3 13.78 10.67 -6.33
CA TYR A 3 12.59 10.58 -5.50
C TYR A 3 12.07 9.15 -5.46
N TYR A 4 12.99 8.20 -5.65
CA TYR A 4 12.67 6.79 -5.63
C TYR A 4 12.64 6.29 -4.20
N SER A 5 11.70 5.41 -3.93
CA SER A 5 11.51 4.87 -2.60
C SER A 5 11.27 3.36 -2.67
N ASP A 6 11.64 2.69 -1.61
CA ASP A 6 11.22 1.32 -1.38
C ASP A 6 10.01 1.37 -0.46
N VAL A 7 8.90 0.79 -0.90
CA VAL A 7 7.64 0.85 -0.16
C VAL A 7 7.22 -0.56 0.22
N ARG A 8 6.77 -0.70 1.46
CA ARG A 8 6.24 -1.98 1.95
C ARG A 8 4.92 -1.73 2.65
N ILE A 9 3.95 -2.57 2.34
CA ILE A 9 2.64 -2.53 3.00
C ILE A 9 2.36 -3.90 3.59
N LEU A 10 2.15 -3.93 4.89
CA LEU A 10 1.74 -5.14 5.60
C LEU A 10 0.27 -4.99 5.95
N VAL A 11 -0.53 -5.97 5.58
CA VAL A 11 -1.99 -5.86 5.71
C VAL A 11 -2.56 -7.25 6.02
N SER A 12 -3.69 -7.27 6.75
CA SER A 12 -4.38 -8.55 7.01
C SER A 12 -4.91 -9.13 5.71
N ASN A 13 -5.19 -10.44 5.72
CA ASN A 13 -5.72 -11.11 4.52
C ASN A 13 -7.02 -10.46 4.06
N GLU A 14 -7.94 -10.18 4.99
CA GLU A 14 -9.20 -9.52 4.65
C GLU A 14 -8.98 -8.09 4.18
N GLY A 15 -8.06 -7.40 4.85
CA GLY A 15 -7.70 -6.04 4.46
C GLY A 15 -7.13 -5.98 3.06
N PHE A 16 -6.27 -6.94 2.71
CA PHE A 16 -5.70 -6.99 1.37
C PHE A 16 -6.78 -7.20 0.31
N LYS A 17 -7.73 -8.08 0.59
CA LYS A 17 -8.84 -8.33 -0.32
C LYS A 17 -9.61 -7.03 -0.57
N ARG A 18 -9.91 -6.30 0.49
CA ARG A 18 -10.63 -5.03 0.39
C ARG A 18 -9.83 -3.98 -0.36
N LEU A 19 -8.55 -3.87 -0.05
CA LEU A 19 -7.65 -2.94 -0.74
C LEU A 19 -7.59 -3.24 -2.24
N SER A 20 -7.44 -4.52 -2.57
CA SER A 20 -7.38 -4.95 -3.96
C SER A 20 -8.66 -4.61 -4.71
N GLU A 21 -9.82 -4.81 -4.08
CA GLU A 21 -11.10 -4.44 -4.67
C GLU A 21 -11.17 -2.94 -4.96
N TYR A 22 -10.79 -2.13 -3.96
CA TYR A 22 -10.85 -0.68 -4.12
C TYR A 22 -9.92 -0.21 -5.24
N VAL A 23 -8.67 -0.68 -5.23
CA VAL A 23 -7.69 -0.24 -6.21
C VAL A 23 -8.12 -0.67 -7.62
N THR A 24 -8.64 -1.89 -7.77
CA THR A 24 -9.10 -2.38 -9.06
C THR A 24 -10.26 -1.55 -9.60
N GLU A 25 -11.18 -1.14 -8.73
CA GLU A 25 -12.34 -0.35 -9.13
C GLU A 25 -12.00 1.09 -9.49
N HIS A 26 -10.94 1.65 -8.90
CA HIS A 26 -10.63 3.07 -9.04
C HIS A 26 -9.37 3.36 -9.86
N THR A 27 -8.71 2.33 -10.36
CA THR A 27 -7.53 2.49 -11.19
C THR A 27 -7.93 2.71 -12.64
N ASN A 28 -7.32 3.72 -13.26
CA ASN A 28 -7.56 4.01 -14.68
C ASN A 28 -6.51 3.36 -15.58
N ASP A 29 -5.24 3.59 -15.29
CA ASP A 29 -4.15 3.12 -16.17
C ASP A 29 -3.23 2.11 -15.50
N ILE A 30 -2.73 2.43 -14.31
CA ILE A 30 -1.75 1.61 -13.63
C ILE A 30 -2.31 1.11 -12.32
N ASN A 31 -2.37 -0.21 -12.19
CA ASN A 31 -2.74 -0.85 -10.93
C ASN A 31 -1.45 -1.32 -10.26
N LEU A 32 -1.01 -0.57 -9.24
CA LEU A 32 0.23 -0.89 -8.54
C LEU A 32 0.21 -2.27 -7.88
N LEU A 33 -0.96 -2.73 -7.45
CA LEU A 33 -1.05 -4.05 -6.81
C LEU A 33 -0.75 -5.18 -7.77
N ASN A 34 -0.89 -4.96 -9.08
CA ASN A 34 -0.56 -5.95 -10.08
C ASN A 34 0.90 -5.91 -10.50
N ASN A 35 1.65 -4.93 -9.99
CA ASN A 35 3.03 -4.70 -10.37
C ASN A 35 3.96 -4.68 -9.16
N CYS A 36 3.64 -5.45 -8.13
CA CYS A 36 4.47 -5.52 -6.94
C CYS A 36 5.79 -6.23 -7.23
N ASP A 37 6.87 -5.69 -6.68
CA ASP A 37 8.17 -6.37 -6.68
C ASP A 37 8.24 -7.40 -5.57
N VAL A 38 7.47 -7.21 -4.52
CA VAL A 38 7.44 -8.08 -3.36
C VAL A 38 6.00 -8.47 -3.08
N PHE A 39 5.75 -9.77 -2.95
CA PHE A 39 4.46 -10.28 -2.54
C PHE A 39 4.70 -11.52 -1.69
N ILE A 40 4.45 -11.39 -0.39
CA ILE A 40 4.66 -12.48 0.56
C ILE A 40 3.36 -12.72 1.31
N LYS A 41 2.82 -13.91 1.17
CA LYS A 41 1.58 -14.28 1.84
C LYS A 41 1.89 -15.15 3.04
N GLY A 42 1.58 -14.65 4.24
CA GLY A 42 1.68 -15.40 5.47
C GLY A 42 0.36 -16.01 5.85
N ASN A 43 0.27 -16.51 7.10
CA ASN A 43 -0.95 -17.16 7.57
C ASN A 43 -2.10 -16.16 7.75
N ASN A 44 -1.80 -15.00 8.29
CA ASN A 44 -2.83 -13.99 8.60
C ASN A 44 -2.58 -12.65 7.95
N GLU A 45 -1.45 -12.50 7.26
CA GLU A 45 -1.03 -11.22 6.75
C GLU A 45 -0.41 -11.38 5.36
N ILE A 46 -0.46 -10.28 4.61
CA ILE A 46 0.16 -10.22 3.30
C ILE A 46 1.08 -9.00 3.31
N CYS A 47 2.32 -9.19 2.84
CA CYS A 47 3.26 -8.10 2.65
C CYS A 47 3.44 -7.86 1.16
N ILE A 48 3.17 -6.66 0.72
CA ILE A 48 3.40 -6.27 -0.66
C ILE A 48 4.38 -5.11 -0.69
N GLY A 49 5.05 -4.95 -1.82
CA GLY A 49 6.00 -3.86 -1.90
C GLY A 49 6.51 -3.58 -3.29
N TRP A 50 7.15 -2.45 -3.38
CA TRP A 50 7.76 -1.96 -4.62
C TRP A 50 9.15 -1.46 -4.29
N ASN A 51 10.11 -1.82 -5.15
CA ASN A 51 11.47 -1.35 -4.99
C ASN A 51 11.74 -0.24 -6.01
N PHE A 52 12.39 0.81 -5.54
CA PHE A 52 12.87 1.88 -6.41
C PHE A 52 11.74 2.49 -7.23
N LEU A 53 10.65 2.82 -6.56
CA LEU A 53 9.45 3.38 -7.19
C LEU A 53 9.36 4.87 -6.88
N LYS A 54 8.92 5.65 -7.87
CA LYS A 54 8.60 7.05 -7.64
C LYS A 54 7.27 7.11 -6.89
N TRP A 55 7.37 7.24 -5.58
CA TRP A 55 6.20 7.25 -4.71
C TRP A 55 5.85 8.70 -4.36
N ARG A 56 4.94 9.27 -5.12
CA ARG A 56 4.50 10.66 -4.91
C ARG A 56 2.98 10.69 -4.80
N ASN A 57 2.49 11.42 -3.81
CA ASN A 57 1.06 11.46 -3.50
C ASN A 57 0.22 12.01 -4.66
N GLU A 58 0.79 12.85 -5.50
CA GLU A 58 0.06 13.42 -6.63
C GLU A 58 -0.08 12.45 -7.81
N PHE A 59 0.67 11.36 -7.83
CA PHE A 59 0.51 10.37 -8.90
C PHE A 59 -0.78 9.59 -8.70
N PRO A 60 -1.64 9.47 -9.74
CA PRO A 60 -2.92 8.78 -9.59
C PRO A 60 -2.80 7.36 -9.07
N GLU A 61 -1.81 6.61 -9.51
CA GLU A 61 -1.62 5.22 -9.08
C GLU A 61 -1.28 5.13 -7.60
N VAL A 62 -0.48 6.07 -7.08
CA VAL A 62 -0.13 6.12 -5.67
C VAL A 62 -1.32 6.60 -4.85
N LYS A 63 -1.99 7.63 -5.35
CA LYS A 63 -3.16 8.19 -4.67
C LYS A 63 -4.23 7.13 -4.47
N THR A 64 -4.46 6.27 -5.47
CA THR A 64 -5.45 5.22 -5.39
C THR A 64 -5.11 4.24 -4.27
N VAL A 65 -3.84 3.86 -4.14
CA VAL A 65 -3.42 2.95 -3.06
C VAL A 65 -3.61 3.62 -1.70
N LEU A 66 -3.23 4.88 -1.57
CA LEU A 66 -3.38 5.59 -0.30
C LEU A 66 -4.84 5.76 0.09
N GLU A 67 -5.71 6.03 -0.88
CA GLU A 67 -7.15 6.10 -0.62
C GLU A 67 -7.69 4.74 -0.18
N GLY A 68 -7.18 3.67 -0.79
CA GLY A 68 -7.54 2.32 -0.38
C GLY A 68 -7.16 2.03 1.06
N LEU A 69 -5.98 2.46 1.49
CA LEU A 69 -5.56 2.29 2.89
C LEU A 69 -6.47 3.07 3.84
N GLU A 70 -6.91 4.26 3.42
CA GLU A 70 -7.84 5.04 4.21
C GLU A 70 -9.18 4.31 4.36
N ILE A 71 -9.65 3.64 3.30
CA ILE A 71 -10.84 2.81 3.37
C ILE A 71 -10.64 1.68 4.38
N LEU A 72 -9.46 1.05 4.40
CA LEU A 72 -9.17 0.00 5.37
C LEU A 72 -9.29 0.54 6.79
N GLU A 73 -8.75 1.72 7.05
CA GLU A 73 -8.84 2.34 8.35
C GLU A 73 -10.29 2.59 8.75
N ASN A 74 -11.10 3.11 7.82
CA ASN A 74 -12.51 3.38 8.07
C ASN A 74 -13.31 2.10 8.33
N GLU A 75 -12.89 0.99 7.74
CA GLU A 75 -13.56 -0.29 7.90
C GLU A 75 -12.89 -1.18 8.95
N ASP A 76 -11.94 -0.62 9.70
CA ASP A 76 -11.27 -1.27 10.83
C ASP A 76 -10.42 -2.48 10.44
N TYR A 77 -9.71 -2.37 9.31
CA TYR A 77 -8.70 -3.36 8.91
C TYR A 77 -7.31 -2.84 9.23
N SER A 78 -6.49 -3.69 9.83
CA SER A 78 -5.11 -3.31 10.18
C SER A 78 -4.23 -3.22 8.96
N TYR A 79 -3.36 -2.22 8.94
CA TYR A 79 -2.32 -2.12 7.91
C TYR A 79 -1.13 -1.35 8.46
N ARG A 80 0.01 -1.53 7.79
CA ARG A 80 1.20 -0.77 8.09
C ARG A 80 1.91 -0.49 6.76
N LEU A 81 2.22 0.77 6.52
CA LEU A 81 2.98 1.18 5.34
C LEU A 81 4.31 1.78 5.78
N SER A 82 5.39 1.32 5.17
CA SER A 82 6.71 1.89 5.39
C SER A 82 7.28 2.32 4.04
N ARG A 83 7.82 3.53 4.00
CA ARG A 83 8.46 4.05 2.81
C ARG A 83 9.87 4.54 3.17
N LEU A 84 10.86 3.97 2.52
CA LEU A 84 12.25 4.37 2.69
C LEU A 84 12.70 5.08 1.42
N GLY A 85 12.83 6.40 1.51
CA GLY A 85 13.35 7.21 0.41
C GLY A 85 14.80 7.53 0.62
N SER A 86 15.38 8.25 -0.34
CA SER A 86 16.78 8.66 -0.26
C SER A 86 17.03 9.61 0.90
N ASP A 87 16.05 10.42 1.24
CA ASP A 87 16.22 11.48 2.25
C ASP A 87 15.33 11.30 3.48
N SER A 88 14.40 10.36 3.47
CA SER A 88 13.43 10.26 4.56
C SER A 88 12.85 8.88 4.69
N ILE A 89 12.33 8.63 5.88
CA ILE A 89 11.58 7.42 6.19
C ILE A 89 10.19 7.87 6.62
N GLU A 90 9.16 7.26 6.02
CA GLU A 90 7.79 7.53 6.43
C GLU A 90 7.13 6.21 6.81
N GLU A 91 6.34 6.27 7.88
CA GLU A 91 5.59 5.11 8.34
C GLU A 91 4.19 5.55 8.71
N PHE A 92 3.22 4.76 8.27
CA PHE A 92 1.81 4.94 8.61
C PHE A 92 1.27 3.60 9.04
N GLU A 93 0.51 3.58 10.13
CA GLU A 93 -0.03 2.32 10.60
C GLU A 93 -1.40 2.53 11.23
N TYR A 94 -2.21 1.50 11.14
CA TYR A 94 -3.50 1.45 11.79
C TYR A 94 -3.72 0.03 12.31
N TYR A 95 -4.15 -0.09 13.54
CA TYR A 95 -4.45 -1.38 14.15
C TYR A 95 -5.94 -1.49 14.39
N SER A 96 -6.52 -2.60 13.94
CA SER A 96 -7.92 -2.89 14.18
C SER A 96 -8.21 -2.87 15.67
N LYS A 97 -9.39 -2.35 16.03
CA LYS A 97 -9.83 -2.27 17.40
C LYS A 97 -10.62 -3.51 17.83
N ASN A 98 -10.83 -4.42 16.91
CA ASN A 98 -11.56 -5.66 17.20
C ASN A 98 -10.63 -6.83 17.45
#